data_eba7950e0cedbba9f6f36e03d6af0094
#
_entry.id   eba7950e0cedbba9f6f36e03d6af0094
#
_cell.length_a   1.000
_cell.length_b   1.000
_cell.length_c   1.000
_cell.angle_alpha   90.00
_cell.angle_beta   90.00
_cell.angle_gamma   90.00
#
_symmetry.space_group_name_H-M   'P 1'
#
loop_
_entity.id
_entity.type
_entity.pdbx_description
1 polymer ?
#
loop_
_entity_poly.entity_id
_entity_poly.type
_entity_poly.pdbx_seq_one_letter_code
_entity_poly.pdbx_strand_id
1 'polypeptide(L)'
;MDSHKVINMRKFNYNWTLKDANFTKDKGKVFSCFSCGGGSTMGYKLAGYDLIGNLEIDPKKNAAYVKNHKPKYNFNQDIREFRMRDDLPEELYNLDILDGSPPCLLFSMAGSREEKWGEVFKHDGIT
;
A
#
# COMPACT_ATOMS: atom_id res chain seq x y z
N MET A 1 -38.76 -7.47 -0.31
CA MET A 1 -37.56 -7.90 -0.99
C MET A 1 -37.29 -9.36 -0.63
N ASP A 2 -37.11 -10.18 -1.63
CA ASP A 2 -36.85 -11.59 -1.42
C ASP A 2 -35.49 -11.80 -0.74
N SER A 3 -35.48 -12.53 0.38
CA SER A 3 -34.26 -12.81 1.14
C SER A 3 -33.23 -13.57 0.28
N HIS A 4 -33.68 -14.38 -0.66
CA HIS A 4 -32.81 -15.11 -1.58
C HIS A 4 -32.01 -14.14 -2.49
N LYS A 5 -32.64 -13.07 -3.00
CA LYS A 5 -31.95 -12.03 -3.78
C LYS A 5 -30.91 -11.30 -2.94
N VAL A 6 -31.18 -11.00 -1.67
CA VAL A 6 -30.24 -10.34 -0.76
C VAL A 6 -29.00 -11.21 -0.56
N ILE A 7 -29.17 -12.51 -0.36
CA ILE A 7 -28.04 -13.46 -0.20
C ILE A 7 -27.19 -13.50 -1.48
N ASN A 8 -27.80 -13.58 -2.65
CA ASN A 8 -27.10 -13.59 -3.93
C ASN A 8 -26.31 -12.30 -4.18
N MET A 9 -26.85 -11.15 -3.83
CA MET A 9 -26.18 -9.85 -3.98
C MET A 9 -24.92 -9.72 -3.09
N ARG A 10 -24.86 -10.47 -1.98
CA ARG A 10 -23.72 -10.48 -1.06
C ARG A 10 -22.70 -11.57 -1.38
N LYS A 11 -22.99 -12.41 -2.34
CA LYS A 11 -22.07 -13.48 -2.71
C LYS A 11 -20.86 -12.92 -3.43
N PHE A 12 -19.68 -13.18 -2.86
CA PHE A 12 -18.42 -12.77 -3.46
C PHE A 12 -18.09 -13.66 -4.66
N ASN A 13 -17.68 -13.04 -5.78
CA ASN A 13 -17.24 -13.76 -6.96
C ASN A 13 -15.74 -14.05 -6.88
N TYR A 14 -15.37 -15.26 -6.51
CA TYR A 14 -13.98 -15.67 -6.36
C TYR A 14 -13.25 -15.90 -7.70
N ASN A 15 -13.95 -15.87 -8.82
CA ASN A 15 -13.36 -16.00 -10.15
C ASN A 15 -12.91 -14.66 -10.74
N TRP A 16 -13.06 -13.59 -9.98
CA TRP A 16 -12.67 -12.25 -10.41
C TRP A 16 -11.15 -12.16 -10.58
N THR A 17 -10.69 -11.50 -11.65
CA THR A 17 -9.29 -11.22 -11.92
C THR A 17 -9.08 -9.73 -12.19
N LEU A 18 -7.81 -9.28 -12.15
CA LEU A 18 -7.46 -7.89 -12.47
C LEU A 18 -7.96 -7.43 -13.84
N LYS A 19 -8.08 -8.35 -14.78
CA LYS A 19 -8.59 -8.04 -16.14
C LYS A 19 -10.06 -7.64 -16.13
N ASP A 20 -10.80 -8.09 -15.12
CA ASP A 20 -12.23 -7.80 -14.97
C ASP A 20 -12.48 -6.47 -14.27
N ALA A 21 -11.42 -5.85 -13.73
CA ALA A 21 -11.53 -4.61 -12.98
C ALA A 21 -11.75 -3.40 -13.90
N ASN A 22 -12.65 -2.53 -13.48
CA ASN A 22 -12.83 -1.22 -14.09
C ASN A 22 -12.40 -0.14 -13.09
N PHE A 23 -11.29 0.53 -13.39
CA PHE A 23 -10.72 1.56 -12.52
C PHE A 23 -11.06 2.95 -13.07
N THR A 24 -11.90 3.67 -12.36
CA THR A 24 -12.37 5.00 -12.78
C THR A 24 -11.35 6.10 -12.54
N LYS A 25 -10.53 5.99 -11.48
CA LYS A 25 -9.44 6.92 -11.13
C LYS A 25 -9.89 8.38 -10.95
N ASP A 26 -11.12 8.60 -10.51
CA ASP A 26 -11.74 9.92 -10.43
C ASP A 26 -11.96 10.44 -9.00
N LYS A 27 -11.56 9.67 -7.99
CA LYS A 27 -11.77 10.03 -6.57
C LYS A 27 -10.63 10.81 -5.94
N GLY A 28 -9.43 10.71 -6.48
CA GLY A 28 -8.27 11.38 -5.93
C GLY A 28 -6.98 10.57 -6.11
N LYS A 29 -5.87 11.17 -5.71
CA LYS A 29 -4.53 10.59 -5.84
C LYS A 29 -4.06 9.99 -4.54
N VAL A 30 -3.54 8.77 -4.61
CA VAL A 30 -3.02 8.03 -3.45
C VAL A 30 -1.58 7.61 -3.70
N PHE A 31 -0.76 7.72 -2.66
CA PHE A 31 0.57 7.13 -2.61
C PHE A 31 0.62 6.11 -1.47
N SER A 32 1.15 4.92 -1.73
CA SER A 32 1.19 3.82 -0.76
C SER A 32 2.60 3.58 -0.25
N CYS A 33 2.81 3.82 1.05
CA CYS A 33 4.03 3.43 1.76
C CYS A 33 3.87 2.03 2.35
N PHE A 34 4.95 1.28 2.44
CA PHE A 34 4.93 -0.12 2.89
C PHE A 34 3.95 -0.95 2.06
N SER A 35 4.02 -0.78 0.76
CA SER A 35 2.96 -1.24 -0.16
C SER A 35 2.86 -2.76 -0.30
N CYS A 36 3.91 -3.49 0.06
CA CYS A 36 3.98 -4.94 -0.14
C CYS A 36 3.63 -5.33 -1.58
N GLY A 37 2.85 -6.37 -1.77
CA GLY A 37 2.37 -6.80 -3.08
C GLY A 37 1.20 -5.99 -3.65
N GLY A 38 0.67 -5.04 -2.88
CA GLY A 38 -0.35 -4.12 -3.36
C GLY A 38 -1.79 -4.49 -3.02
N GLY A 39 -2.00 -5.19 -1.90
CA GLY A 39 -3.37 -5.52 -1.45
C GLY A 39 -4.21 -4.30 -1.14
N SER A 40 -3.71 -3.35 -0.34
CA SER A 40 -4.44 -2.10 -0.06
C SER A 40 -4.56 -1.24 -1.31
N THR A 41 -3.56 -1.22 -2.17
CA THR A 41 -3.62 -0.53 -3.46
C THR A 41 -4.80 -1.02 -4.29
N MET A 42 -5.03 -2.33 -4.33
CA MET A 42 -6.18 -2.90 -5.04
C MET A 42 -7.50 -2.34 -4.50
N GLY A 43 -7.63 -2.26 -3.19
CA GLY A 43 -8.81 -1.68 -2.54
C GLY A 43 -9.06 -0.23 -2.95
N TYR A 44 -8.03 0.60 -2.93
CA TYR A 44 -8.13 2.00 -3.38
C TYR A 44 -8.52 2.10 -4.86
N LYS A 45 -7.89 1.31 -5.72
CA LYS A 45 -8.20 1.31 -7.16
C LYS A 45 -9.64 0.90 -7.44
N LEU A 46 -10.13 -0.13 -6.74
CA LEU A 46 -11.53 -0.56 -6.86
C LEU A 46 -12.51 0.50 -6.35
N ALA A 47 -12.10 1.28 -5.35
CA ALA A 47 -12.91 2.39 -4.84
C ALA A 47 -12.89 3.65 -5.75
N GLY A 48 -12.08 3.66 -6.80
CA GLY A 48 -12.02 4.75 -7.77
C GLY A 48 -10.87 5.73 -7.57
N TYR A 49 -9.89 5.40 -6.73
CA TYR A 49 -8.70 6.24 -6.53
C TYR A 49 -7.61 5.93 -7.55
N ASP A 50 -6.79 6.93 -7.81
CA ASP A 50 -5.62 6.81 -8.67
C ASP A 50 -4.36 6.61 -7.82
N LEU A 51 -3.83 5.40 -7.81
CA LEU A 51 -2.59 5.05 -7.13
C LEU A 51 -1.41 5.45 -7.99
N ILE A 52 -0.88 6.64 -7.72
CA ILE A 52 0.19 7.22 -8.55
C ILE A 52 1.57 6.71 -8.19
N GLY A 53 1.76 6.15 -7.00
CA GLY A 53 3.07 5.66 -6.61
C GLY A 53 3.07 4.80 -5.37
N ASN A 54 4.21 4.15 -5.15
CA ASN A 54 4.42 3.29 -4.00
C ASN A 54 5.86 3.33 -3.49
N LEU A 55 6.02 2.93 -2.25
CA LEU A 55 7.30 2.76 -1.57
C LEU A 55 7.33 1.39 -0.90
N GLU A 56 8.32 0.56 -1.27
CA GLU A 56 8.52 -0.76 -0.69
C GLU A 56 10.01 -1.07 -0.64
N ILE A 57 10.51 -1.45 0.54
CA ILE A 57 11.93 -1.76 0.72
C ILE A 57 12.31 -3.15 0.20
N ASP A 58 11.41 -4.12 0.29
CA ASP A 58 11.68 -5.50 -0.14
C ASP A 58 11.63 -5.60 -1.67
N PRO A 59 12.75 -5.99 -2.33
CA PRO A 59 12.80 -6.04 -3.80
C PRO A 59 11.80 -7.02 -4.41
N LYS A 60 11.54 -8.15 -3.75
CA LYS A 60 10.61 -9.17 -4.26
C LYS A 60 9.18 -8.70 -4.18
N LYS A 61 8.78 -8.11 -3.06
CA LYS A 61 7.45 -7.54 -2.88
C LYS A 61 7.23 -6.37 -3.83
N ASN A 62 8.24 -5.52 -3.98
CA ASN A 62 8.18 -4.39 -4.90
C ASN A 62 8.03 -4.85 -6.36
N ALA A 63 8.75 -5.90 -6.77
CA ALA A 63 8.62 -6.46 -8.12
C ALA A 63 7.21 -6.97 -8.38
N ALA A 64 6.60 -7.65 -7.41
CA ALA A 64 5.21 -8.09 -7.50
C ALA A 64 4.24 -6.92 -7.61
N TYR A 65 4.47 -5.87 -6.83
CA TYR A 65 3.67 -4.64 -6.90
C TYR A 65 3.73 -4.00 -8.29
N VAL A 66 4.93 -3.80 -8.82
CA VAL A 66 5.13 -3.22 -10.16
C VAL A 66 4.45 -4.04 -11.25
N LYS A 67 4.57 -5.36 -11.16
CA LYS A 67 3.94 -6.26 -12.13
C LYS A 67 2.41 -6.12 -12.14
N ASN A 68 1.82 -6.00 -10.96
CA ASN A 68 0.35 -5.97 -10.81
C ASN A 68 -0.24 -4.57 -11.02
N HIS A 69 0.45 -3.54 -10.58
CA HIS A 69 -0.14 -2.19 -10.51
C HIS A 69 0.50 -1.18 -11.45
N LYS A 70 1.72 -1.42 -11.91
CA LYS A 70 2.45 -0.56 -12.86
C LYS A 70 2.38 0.92 -12.44
N PRO A 71 2.88 1.26 -11.24
CA PRO A 71 2.76 2.62 -10.70
C PRO A 71 3.54 3.63 -11.55
N LYS A 72 3.05 4.86 -11.61
CA LYS A 72 3.77 5.96 -12.27
C LYS A 72 5.08 6.25 -11.56
N TYR A 73 5.09 6.22 -10.24
CA TYR A 73 6.27 6.43 -9.40
C TYR A 73 6.49 5.21 -8.51
N ASN A 74 7.61 4.54 -8.70
CA ASN A 74 7.98 3.36 -7.91
C ASN A 74 9.28 3.62 -7.16
N PHE A 75 9.27 3.41 -5.85
CA PHE A 75 10.46 3.55 -5.01
C PHE A 75 10.73 2.26 -4.25
N ASN A 76 11.78 1.57 -4.64
CA ASN A 76 12.30 0.42 -3.90
C ASN A 76 13.38 0.92 -2.94
N GLN A 77 12.96 1.46 -1.81
CA GLN A 77 13.81 2.22 -0.91
C GLN A 77 13.29 2.14 0.52
N ASP A 78 14.18 2.37 1.49
CA ASP A 78 13.82 2.54 2.88
C ASP A 78 13.10 3.88 3.08
N ILE A 79 12.01 3.88 3.84
CA ILE A 79 11.24 5.10 4.11
C ILE A 79 12.06 6.16 4.82
N ARG A 80 13.05 5.76 5.60
CA ARG A 80 13.96 6.68 6.31
C ARG A 80 14.82 7.49 5.35
N GLU A 81 15.26 6.87 4.26
CA GLU A 81 15.98 7.53 3.19
C GLU A 81 15.03 8.33 2.29
N PHE A 82 13.89 7.74 1.97
CA PHE A 82 12.88 8.37 1.13
C PHE A 82 12.42 9.72 1.69
N ARG A 83 12.16 9.80 3.00
CA ARG A 83 11.71 11.04 3.65
C ARG A 83 12.71 12.18 3.56
N MET A 84 13.99 11.87 3.35
CA MET A 84 15.07 12.86 3.27
C MET A 84 15.28 13.38 1.84
N ARG A 85 14.55 12.87 0.88
CA ARG A 85 14.70 13.28 -0.52
C ARG A 85 14.06 14.63 -0.75
N ASP A 86 14.75 15.46 -1.53
CA ASP A 86 14.27 16.77 -2.00
C ASP A 86 13.99 16.79 -3.51
N ASP A 87 14.20 15.65 -4.17
CA ASP A 87 14.08 15.46 -5.63
C ASP A 87 12.77 14.77 -6.05
N LEU A 88 11.79 14.71 -5.17
CA LEU A 88 10.51 14.05 -5.46
C LEU A 88 9.68 14.88 -6.44
N PRO A 89 8.93 14.21 -7.34
CA PRO A 89 8.00 14.92 -8.22
C PRO A 89 6.98 15.75 -7.43
N GLU A 90 6.64 16.92 -7.94
CA GLU A 90 5.69 17.84 -7.30
C GLU A 90 4.33 17.17 -7.07
N GLU A 91 3.91 16.29 -7.96
CA GLU A 91 2.66 15.55 -7.85
C GLU A 91 2.54 14.77 -6.54
N LEU A 92 3.67 14.31 -5.97
CA LEU A 92 3.68 13.59 -4.69
C LEU A 92 3.44 14.50 -3.47
N TYR A 93 3.48 15.80 -3.64
CA TYR A 93 3.13 16.77 -2.59
C TYR A 93 1.65 17.19 -2.64
N ASN A 94 0.92 16.76 -3.66
CA ASN A 94 -0.49 17.10 -3.89
C ASN A 94 -1.38 15.85 -3.83
N LEU A 95 -1.15 15.01 -2.83
CA LEU A 95 -1.91 13.78 -2.62
C LEU A 95 -3.21 14.06 -1.86
N ASP A 96 -4.25 13.28 -2.18
CA ASP A 96 -5.48 13.25 -1.40
C ASP A 96 -5.34 12.26 -0.24
N ILE A 97 -4.62 11.16 -0.44
CA ILE A 97 -4.37 10.15 0.58
C ILE A 97 -2.91 9.71 0.53
N LEU A 98 -2.28 9.69 1.70
CA LEU A 98 -1.02 9.00 1.93
C LEU A 98 -1.31 7.77 2.77
N ASP A 99 -1.22 6.60 2.16
CA ASP A 99 -1.46 5.31 2.81
C ASP A 99 -0.16 4.75 3.37
N GLY A 100 -0.24 4.08 4.52
CA GLY A 100 0.92 3.43 5.08
C GLY A 100 0.55 2.40 6.13
N SER A 101 1.07 1.18 5.97
CA SER A 101 0.90 0.09 6.92
C SER A 101 2.28 -0.41 7.36
N PRO A 102 2.93 0.27 8.30
CA PRO A 102 4.27 -0.10 8.74
C PRO A 102 4.26 -1.48 9.40
N PRO A 103 5.39 -2.22 9.36
CA PRO A 103 5.49 -3.52 10.02
C PRO A 103 5.21 -3.39 11.51
N CYS A 104 4.35 -4.25 12.04
CA CYS A 104 3.94 -4.23 13.44
C CYS A 104 4.48 -5.40 14.27
N LEU A 105 5.24 -6.31 13.65
CA LEU A 105 5.73 -7.52 14.32
C LEU A 105 6.60 -7.24 15.54
N LEU A 106 7.35 -6.13 15.53
CA LEU A 106 8.18 -5.70 16.66
C LEU A 106 7.40 -5.03 17.79
N PHE A 107 6.16 -4.63 17.54
CA PHE A 107 5.34 -3.84 18.46
C PHE A 107 4.10 -4.56 18.94
N SER A 108 3.66 -5.57 18.20
CA SER A 108 2.44 -6.31 18.51
C SER A 108 2.72 -7.42 19.51
N MET A 109 1.72 -7.75 20.33
CA MET A 109 1.79 -8.89 21.27
C MET A 109 1.89 -10.24 20.54
N ALA A 110 1.50 -10.31 19.29
CA ALA A 110 1.60 -11.49 18.45
C ALA A 110 2.96 -11.64 17.77
N GLY A 111 3.77 -10.56 17.73
CA GLY A 111 5.12 -10.60 17.19
C GLY A 111 6.13 -11.11 18.21
N SER A 112 7.25 -11.71 17.73
CA SER A 112 8.36 -12.01 18.60
C SER A 112 9.12 -10.76 18.97
N ARG A 113 9.37 -10.57 20.26
CA ARG A 113 10.19 -9.49 20.78
C ARG A 113 11.64 -9.95 20.79
N GLU A 114 12.45 -9.36 19.94
CA GLU A 114 13.89 -9.59 19.98
C GLU A 114 14.51 -8.79 21.11
N GLU A 115 15.68 -9.25 21.61
CA GLU A 115 16.42 -8.55 22.66
C GLU A 115 16.74 -7.11 22.28
N LYS A 116 16.90 -6.83 20.98
CA LYS A 116 17.19 -5.48 20.44
C LYS A 116 15.94 -4.65 20.19
N TRP A 117 14.79 -5.10 20.60
CA TRP A 117 13.55 -4.36 20.46
C TRP A 117 13.62 -3.03 21.22
N GLY A 118 13.58 -1.94 20.55
CA GLY A 118 13.79 -0.61 21.11
C GLY A 118 15.16 -0.02 20.80
N GLU A 119 16.21 -0.81 20.65
CA GLU A 119 17.52 -0.32 20.22
C GLU A 119 17.50 0.19 18.78
N VAL A 120 16.71 -0.46 17.93
CA VAL A 120 16.50 -0.06 16.54
C VAL A 120 16.06 1.39 16.44
N PHE A 121 15.20 1.85 17.35
CA PHE A 121 14.71 3.22 17.37
C PHE A 121 15.77 4.23 17.80
N LYS A 122 16.63 3.86 18.75
CA LYS A 122 17.72 4.71 19.21
C LYS A 122 18.78 4.92 18.12
N HIS A 123 19.11 3.86 17.39
CA HIS A 123 20.10 3.90 16.31
C HIS A 123 19.61 4.67 15.10
N ASP A 124 18.32 4.63 14.83
CA ASP A 124 17.73 5.26 13.66
C ASP A 124 17.41 6.75 13.88
N GLY A 125 17.65 7.29 15.07
CA GLY A 125 17.35 8.67 15.37
C GLY A 125 15.86 9.00 15.34
N ILE A 126 15.02 7.99 15.43
CA ILE A 126 13.57 8.12 15.50
C ILE A 126 13.17 8.15 16.98
N THR A 127 13.44 9.22 17.62
CA THR A 127 13.01 9.45 19.00
C THR A 127 11.93 10.50 19.03
#